data_431efbd3bddb1b0b9733b71b41f9bdd3
#
_entry.id   431efbd3bddb1b0b9733b71b41f9bdd3
#
_cell.length_a   1.000
_cell.length_b   1.000
_cell.length_c   1.000
_cell.angle_alpha   90.00
_cell.angle_beta   90.00
_cell.angle_gamma   90.00
#
_symmetry.space_group_name_H-M   'P 1'
#
loop_
_entity.id
_entity.type
_entity.pdbx_description
1 polymer ?
#
loop_
_entity_poly.entity_id
_entity_poly.type
_entity_poly.pdbx_seq_one_letter_code
_entity_poly.pdbx_strand_id
1 'polypeptide(L)'
;MAESFTAQLIRRFQIEQKKNDHSGVYALSQKLLAYHSNRIEGGMLTEKQTASLFDTGTLTSEDALIRAKDVEEMTGHFLMFNEMLKTYAEPLSHELIKRYHYKLKSGVFEDIANGYPIGEYKNRRNMVSDITTALPEEVHARMTALLDEYNAKDQQDLHGLAKFHADYEVIHPFQDGNGRTGWLILFKECLKNDIAPFVVNDSRKAEYYHALNTAQTKQDYSLLERFFREEQTEYRHQVEGFLPPVKE
;
A
#
# COMPACT_ATOMS: atom_id res chain seq x y z
N MET A 1 -11.17 -24.70 -16.01
CA MET A 1 -10.50 -24.49 -14.71
C MET A 1 -11.28 -23.41 -13.97
N ALA A 2 -11.47 -23.56 -12.66
CA ALA A 2 -12.10 -22.51 -11.86
C ALA A 2 -11.22 -21.27 -11.87
N GLU A 3 -11.83 -20.08 -11.89
CA GLU A 3 -11.13 -18.79 -11.81
C GLU A 3 -10.43 -18.67 -10.44
N SER A 4 -9.16 -18.23 -10.41
CA SER A 4 -8.45 -18.04 -9.14
C SER A 4 -9.10 -16.97 -8.26
N PHE A 5 -8.84 -17.00 -6.96
CA PHE A 5 -9.34 -15.98 -6.02
C PHE A 5 -8.95 -14.57 -6.46
N THR A 6 -7.71 -14.40 -6.86
CA THR A 6 -7.16 -13.11 -7.29
C THR A 6 -7.81 -12.62 -8.59
N ALA A 7 -8.02 -13.51 -9.56
CA ALA A 7 -8.71 -13.17 -10.80
C ALA A 7 -10.16 -12.73 -10.54
N GLN A 8 -10.87 -13.39 -9.61
CA GLN A 8 -12.22 -12.99 -9.19
C GLN A 8 -12.19 -11.60 -8.54
N LEU A 9 -11.23 -11.31 -7.67
CA LEU A 9 -11.05 -9.98 -7.05
C LEU A 9 -10.84 -8.90 -8.12
N ILE A 10 -9.88 -9.10 -9.02
CA ILE A 10 -9.55 -8.14 -10.08
C ILE A 10 -10.79 -7.83 -10.92
N ARG A 11 -11.51 -8.86 -11.35
CA ARG A 11 -12.73 -8.70 -12.12
C ARG A 11 -13.80 -7.91 -11.36
N ARG A 12 -13.98 -8.19 -10.07
CA ARG A 12 -14.94 -7.46 -9.23
C ARG A 12 -14.51 -6.01 -9.05
N PHE A 13 -13.25 -5.75 -8.74
CA PHE A 13 -12.71 -4.39 -8.62
C PHE A 13 -12.98 -3.57 -9.88
N GLN A 14 -12.69 -4.11 -11.05
CA GLN A 14 -12.87 -3.41 -12.32
C GLN A 14 -14.35 -3.12 -12.62
N ILE A 15 -15.25 -4.07 -12.35
CA ILE A 15 -16.70 -3.90 -12.56
C ILE A 15 -17.25 -2.86 -11.61
N GLU A 16 -16.93 -2.97 -10.32
CA GLU A 16 -17.46 -2.11 -9.26
C GLU A 16 -16.92 -0.69 -9.40
N GLN A 17 -15.62 -0.53 -9.66
CA GLN A 17 -15.03 0.77 -9.95
C GLN A 17 -15.70 1.46 -11.14
N LYS A 18 -15.90 0.74 -12.25
CA LYS A 18 -16.55 1.29 -13.45
C LYS A 18 -17.99 1.71 -13.21
N LYS A 19 -18.69 1.04 -12.29
CA LYS A 19 -20.09 1.34 -11.92
C LYS A 19 -20.20 2.38 -10.80
N ASN A 20 -19.07 2.81 -10.21
CA ASN A 20 -19.04 3.60 -8.98
C ASN A 20 -19.84 2.91 -7.86
N ASP A 21 -19.69 1.59 -7.74
CA ASP A 21 -20.40 0.77 -6.74
C ASP A 21 -19.60 0.77 -5.43
N HIS A 22 -20.14 1.44 -4.43
CA HIS A 22 -19.53 1.56 -3.11
C HIS A 22 -19.98 0.46 -2.12
N SER A 23 -20.78 -0.50 -2.56
CA SER A 23 -21.31 -1.57 -1.71
C SER A 23 -20.53 -2.89 -1.79
N GLY A 24 -19.57 -2.98 -2.72
CA GLY A 24 -18.86 -4.22 -3.03
C GLY A 24 -17.43 -4.30 -2.45
N VAL A 25 -16.71 -5.31 -2.92
CA VAL A 25 -15.35 -5.61 -2.47
C VAL A 25 -14.34 -4.52 -2.86
N TYR A 26 -14.58 -3.78 -3.94
CA TYR A 26 -13.76 -2.64 -4.33
C TYR A 26 -13.76 -1.55 -3.24
N ALA A 27 -14.93 -1.14 -2.79
CA ALA A 27 -15.07 -0.13 -1.75
C ALA A 27 -14.54 -0.62 -0.40
N LEU A 28 -14.81 -1.88 -0.04
CA LEU A 28 -14.27 -2.48 1.18
C LEU A 28 -12.74 -2.47 1.17
N SER A 29 -12.11 -2.97 0.11
CA SER A 29 -10.64 -3.04 0.02
C SER A 29 -9.98 -1.66 0.03
N GLN A 30 -10.58 -0.67 -0.64
CA GLN A 30 -10.10 0.70 -0.59
C GLN A 30 -10.15 1.27 0.83
N LYS A 31 -11.29 1.11 1.51
CA LYS A 31 -11.46 1.62 2.88
C LYS A 31 -10.51 0.95 3.86
N LEU A 32 -10.36 -0.38 3.78
CA LEU A 32 -9.43 -1.13 4.64
C LEU A 32 -7.98 -0.70 4.43
N LEU A 33 -7.51 -0.72 3.18
CA LEU A 33 -6.12 -0.39 2.90
C LEU A 33 -5.80 1.06 3.24
N ALA A 34 -6.70 2.00 2.91
CA ALA A 34 -6.51 3.41 3.22
C ALA A 34 -6.54 3.68 4.73
N TYR A 35 -7.51 3.11 5.44
CA TYR A 35 -7.62 3.29 6.89
C TYR A 35 -6.38 2.77 7.61
N HIS A 36 -6.08 1.48 7.49
CA HIS A 36 -5.00 0.86 8.24
C HIS A 36 -3.63 1.44 7.91
N SER A 37 -3.33 1.68 6.62
CA SER A 37 -2.04 2.25 6.24
C SER A 37 -1.84 3.68 6.76
N ASN A 38 -2.88 4.53 6.71
CA ASN A 38 -2.78 5.87 7.29
C ASN A 38 -2.69 5.81 8.83
N ARG A 39 -3.40 4.89 9.49
CA ARG A 39 -3.29 4.71 10.96
C ARG A 39 -1.90 4.28 11.39
N ILE A 40 -1.27 3.36 10.67
CA ILE A 40 0.12 2.94 10.94
C ILE A 40 1.08 4.14 10.81
N GLU A 41 0.86 5.01 9.83
CA GLU A 41 1.65 6.23 9.59
C GLU A 41 1.26 7.43 10.47
N GLY A 42 0.39 7.22 11.48
CA GLY A 42 0.01 8.24 12.44
C GLY A 42 -1.19 9.12 12.07
N GLY A 43 -1.93 8.72 11.05
CA GLY A 43 -3.23 9.31 10.71
C GLY A 43 -4.25 9.12 11.84
N MET A 44 -5.15 10.09 12.02
CA MET A 44 -6.09 10.12 13.14
C MET A 44 -7.55 9.83 12.75
N LEU A 45 -7.85 9.75 11.45
CA LEU A 45 -9.20 9.44 11.00
C LEU A 45 -9.65 8.05 11.48
N THR A 46 -10.90 7.95 11.93
CA THR A 46 -11.53 6.69 12.31
C THR A 46 -12.02 5.91 11.09
N GLU A 47 -12.34 4.63 11.25
CA GLU A 47 -12.97 3.83 10.18
C GLU A 47 -14.24 4.47 9.65
N LYS A 48 -15.11 5.00 10.54
CA LYS A 48 -16.34 5.69 10.14
C LYS A 48 -16.06 6.94 9.32
N GLN A 49 -15.05 7.74 9.72
CA GLN A 49 -14.65 8.94 8.98
C GLN A 49 -14.02 8.56 7.61
N THR A 50 -13.21 7.51 7.56
CA THR A 50 -12.67 6.97 6.32
C THR A 50 -13.78 6.51 5.37
N ALA A 51 -14.75 5.76 5.88
CA ALA A 51 -15.90 5.31 5.10
C ALA A 51 -16.75 6.50 4.62
N SER A 52 -17.07 7.46 5.49
CA SER A 52 -17.83 8.66 5.12
C SER A 52 -17.14 9.47 4.04
N LEU A 53 -15.81 9.68 4.17
CA LEU A 53 -15.03 10.39 3.18
C LEU A 53 -15.03 9.67 1.83
N PHE A 54 -14.90 8.34 1.82
CA PHE A 54 -14.95 7.53 0.61
C PHE A 54 -16.34 7.52 -0.04
N ASP A 55 -17.40 7.29 0.76
CA ASP A 55 -18.74 7.05 0.23
C ASP A 55 -19.46 8.36 -0.17
N THR A 56 -19.22 9.47 0.55
CA THR A 56 -19.97 10.72 0.39
C THR A 56 -19.10 11.97 0.16
N GLY A 57 -17.79 11.87 0.31
CA GLY A 57 -16.89 13.02 0.28
C GLY A 57 -17.05 13.97 1.49
N THR A 58 -17.75 13.53 2.55
CA THR A 58 -18.01 14.35 3.74
C THR A 58 -17.40 13.73 4.98
N LEU A 59 -17.13 14.59 5.97
CA LEU A 59 -16.72 14.16 7.31
C LEU A 59 -17.76 14.61 8.32
N THR A 60 -18.23 13.67 9.12
CA THR A 60 -19.00 14.00 10.31
C THR A 60 -18.03 14.30 11.45
N SER A 61 -18.04 15.53 11.97
CA SER A 61 -17.31 15.85 13.21
C SER A 61 -18.22 15.57 14.39
N GLU A 62 -17.87 14.57 15.16
CA GLU A 62 -18.39 14.41 16.53
C GLU A 62 -17.36 15.10 17.46
N ASP A 63 -17.32 16.44 17.49
CA ASP A 63 -16.47 17.28 18.33
C ASP A 63 -14.94 16.96 18.33
N ALA A 64 -14.45 16.16 17.39
CA ALA A 64 -13.04 15.83 17.27
C ALA A 64 -12.34 16.77 16.30
N LEU A 65 -11.14 17.21 16.68
CA LEU A 65 -10.27 18.00 15.82
C LEU A 65 -9.75 17.09 14.69
N ILE A 66 -10.08 17.41 13.46
CA ILE A 66 -9.62 16.71 12.27
C ILE A 66 -8.49 17.52 11.62
N ARG A 67 -7.32 16.90 11.44
CA ARG A 67 -6.22 17.54 10.74
C ARG A 67 -6.48 17.53 9.23
N ALA A 68 -6.30 18.66 8.56
CA ALA A 68 -6.45 18.75 7.11
C ALA A 68 -5.56 17.72 6.38
N LYS A 69 -4.32 17.57 6.82
CA LYS A 69 -3.37 16.58 6.27
C LYS A 69 -3.94 15.15 6.26
N ASP A 70 -4.64 14.72 7.32
CA ASP A 70 -5.21 13.37 7.38
C ASP A 70 -6.29 13.16 6.32
N VAL A 71 -7.07 14.20 6.02
CA VAL A 71 -8.11 14.17 4.97
C VAL A 71 -7.47 14.14 3.58
N GLU A 72 -6.46 14.99 3.37
CA GLU A 72 -5.74 15.11 2.11
C GLU A 72 -5.01 13.80 1.78
N GLU A 73 -4.31 13.19 2.75
CA GLU A 73 -3.62 11.92 2.60
C GLU A 73 -4.58 10.75 2.40
N MET A 74 -5.73 10.73 3.09
CA MET A 74 -6.77 9.72 2.88
C MET A 74 -7.34 9.80 1.46
N THR A 75 -7.64 11.00 1.00
CA THR A 75 -8.13 11.24 -0.37
C THR A 75 -7.08 10.84 -1.42
N GLY A 76 -5.81 11.19 -1.17
CA GLY A 76 -4.69 10.78 -2.01
C GLY A 76 -4.54 9.26 -2.07
N HIS A 77 -4.79 8.57 -0.96
CA HIS A 77 -4.74 7.10 -0.92
C HIS A 77 -5.82 6.47 -1.83
N PHE A 78 -7.04 6.99 -1.83
CA PHE A 78 -8.09 6.52 -2.74
C PHE A 78 -7.71 6.72 -4.20
N LEU A 79 -7.12 7.87 -4.54
CA LEU A 79 -6.62 8.15 -5.90
C LEU A 79 -5.48 7.20 -6.29
N MET A 80 -4.57 6.91 -5.36
CA MET A 80 -3.46 5.98 -5.56
C MET A 80 -3.95 4.54 -5.80
N PHE A 81 -4.94 4.07 -5.03
CA PHE A 81 -5.56 2.75 -5.24
C PHE A 81 -6.24 2.65 -6.62
N ASN A 82 -6.95 3.70 -7.03
CA ASN A 82 -7.59 3.73 -8.35
C ASN A 82 -6.56 3.69 -9.49
N GLU A 83 -5.41 4.33 -9.32
CA GLU A 83 -4.31 4.25 -10.27
C GLU A 83 -3.70 2.85 -10.30
N MET A 84 -3.53 2.23 -9.13
CA MET A 84 -3.05 0.87 -9.01
C MET A 84 -3.93 -0.14 -9.78
N LEU A 85 -5.26 -0.03 -9.67
CA LEU A 85 -6.17 -0.92 -10.40
C LEU A 85 -6.06 -0.81 -11.93
N LYS A 86 -5.67 0.35 -12.46
CA LYS A 86 -5.42 0.52 -13.90
C LYS A 86 -4.11 -0.12 -14.35
N THR A 87 -3.15 -0.21 -13.44
CA THR A 87 -1.76 -0.56 -13.74
C THR A 87 -1.30 -1.83 -13.03
N TYR A 88 -2.21 -2.60 -12.43
CA TYR A 88 -1.85 -3.77 -11.62
C TYR A 88 -1.00 -4.81 -12.35
N ALA A 89 -1.20 -4.96 -13.66
CA ALA A 89 -0.46 -5.90 -14.50
C ALA A 89 0.90 -5.36 -15.01
N GLU A 90 1.16 -4.05 -14.88
CA GLU A 90 2.43 -3.46 -15.31
C GLU A 90 3.60 -3.94 -14.44
N PRO A 91 4.80 -4.14 -15.00
CA PRO A 91 6.00 -4.37 -14.19
C PRO A 91 6.30 -3.15 -13.32
N LEU A 92 6.93 -3.37 -12.17
CA LEU A 92 7.39 -2.26 -11.34
C LEU A 92 8.48 -1.47 -12.07
N SER A 93 8.35 -0.15 -12.06
CA SER A 93 9.34 0.77 -12.62
C SER A 93 9.44 2.03 -11.77
N HIS A 94 10.50 2.81 -11.98
CA HIS A 94 10.64 4.11 -11.33
C HIS A 94 9.43 5.02 -11.58
N GLU A 95 8.94 5.07 -12.81
CA GLU A 95 7.82 5.91 -13.22
C GLU A 95 6.52 5.46 -12.54
N LEU A 96 6.28 4.14 -12.46
CA LEU A 96 5.07 3.61 -11.84
C LEU A 96 5.03 3.91 -10.34
N ILE A 97 6.14 3.67 -9.63
CA ILE A 97 6.26 3.93 -8.20
C ILE A 97 6.13 5.43 -7.90
N LYS A 98 6.79 6.28 -8.67
CA LYS A 98 6.67 7.74 -8.56
C LYS A 98 5.25 8.22 -8.85
N ARG A 99 4.55 7.63 -9.83
CA ARG A 99 3.16 7.92 -10.16
C ARG A 99 2.22 7.58 -8.99
N TYR A 100 2.44 6.47 -8.29
CA TYR A 100 1.68 6.11 -7.08
C TYR A 100 1.91 7.15 -5.97
N HIS A 101 3.15 7.48 -5.70
CA HIS A 101 3.49 8.51 -4.72
C HIS A 101 2.88 9.89 -5.08
N TYR A 102 2.91 10.25 -6.36
CA TYR A 102 2.26 11.49 -6.82
C TYR A 102 0.76 11.49 -6.53
N LYS A 103 0.06 10.37 -6.79
CA LYS A 103 -1.38 10.27 -6.48
C LYS A 103 -1.66 10.40 -4.99
N LEU A 104 -0.79 9.83 -4.15
CA LEU A 104 -0.92 9.90 -2.69
C LEU A 104 -0.72 11.33 -2.16
N LYS A 105 0.27 12.06 -2.68
CA LYS A 105 0.79 13.27 -2.03
C LYS A 105 0.50 14.59 -2.75
N SER A 106 -0.01 14.56 -3.98
CA SER A 106 -0.20 15.76 -4.80
C SER A 106 -1.21 16.78 -4.25
N GLY A 107 -2.11 16.36 -3.36
CA GLY A 107 -3.08 17.23 -2.68
C GLY A 107 -2.70 17.60 -1.24
N VAL A 108 -1.53 17.20 -0.74
CA VAL A 108 -1.13 17.44 0.65
C VAL A 108 -0.46 18.80 0.78
N PHE A 109 -1.20 19.76 1.32
CA PHE A 109 -0.75 21.16 1.44
C PHE A 109 0.55 21.29 2.22
N GLU A 110 0.69 20.58 3.34
CA GLU A 110 1.91 20.62 4.17
C GLU A 110 3.16 20.24 3.39
N ASP A 111 3.09 19.19 2.56
CA ASP A 111 4.23 18.73 1.77
C ASP A 111 4.59 19.73 0.66
N ILE A 112 3.57 20.32 0.03
CA ILE A 112 3.76 21.39 -0.98
C ILE A 112 4.42 22.59 -0.32
N ALA A 113 3.92 23.04 0.84
CA ALA A 113 4.45 24.19 1.57
C ALA A 113 5.90 23.95 2.05
N ASN A 114 6.25 22.72 2.40
CA ASN A 114 7.61 22.33 2.78
C ASN A 114 8.55 22.13 1.58
N GLY A 115 8.04 22.20 0.35
CA GLY A 115 8.81 22.00 -0.87
C GLY A 115 9.32 20.55 -1.01
N TYR A 116 8.54 19.57 -0.56
CA TYR A 116 8.87 18.17 -0.74
C TYR A 116 8.71 17.74 -2.20
N PRO A 117 9.59 16.90 -2.73
CA PRO A 117 9.51 16.44 -4.12
C PRO A 117 8.37 15.41 -4.29
N ILE A 118 7.17 15.91 -4.64
CA ILE A 118 5.97 15.08 -4.81
C ILE A 118 6.04 14.31 -6.12
N GLY A 119 5.95 12.98 -6.06
CA GLY A 119 6.11 12.13 -7.25
C GLY A 119 7.55 11.98 -7.71
N GLU A 120 8.51 12.46 -6.92
CA GLU A 120 9.93 12.32 -7.17
C GLU A 120 10.65 11.81 -5.93
N TYR A 121 11.82 11.20 -6.12
CA TYR A 121 12.62 10.72 -5.00
C TYR A 121 13.10 11.87 -4.12
N LYS A 122 13.33 11.56 -2.84
CA LYS A 122 13.74 12.54 -1.84
C LYS A 122 15.02 13.28 -2.23
N ASN A 123 15.05 14.55 -1.89
CA ASN A 123 16.21 15.42 -2.06
C ASN A 123 16.85 15.85 -0.72
N ARG A 124 16.30 15.39 0.39
CA ARG A 124 16.79 15.63 1.75
C ARG A 124 16.89 14.31 2.49
N ARG A 125 17.84 14.21 3.41
CA ARG A 125 17.97 13.06 4.31
C ARG A 125 16.71 12.92 5.16
N ASN A 126 16.25 11.70 5.33
CA ASN A 126 15.23 11.34 6.29
C ASN A 126 15.74 10.17 7.16
N MET A 127 15.11 9.98 8.30
CA MET A 127 15.39 8.88 9.22
C MET A 127 14.08 8.18 9.56
N VAL A 128 14.13 6.87 9.72
CA VAL A 128 13.02 6.06 10.22
C VAL A 128 13.47 5.39 11.50
N SER A 129 13.01 5.88 12.63
CA SER A 129 13.47 5.42 13.95
C SER A 129 15.02 5.42 14.02
N ASP A 130 15.64 4.29 14.31
CA ASP A 130 17.09 4.13 14.39
C ASP A 130 17.73 3.61 13.09
N ILE A 131 16.93 3.47 12.01
CA ILE A 131 17.42 2.96 10.72
C ILE A 131 17.85 4.12 9.85
N THR A 132 19.12 4.09 9.43
CA THR A 132 19.63 5.02 8.42
C THR A 132 19.14 4.60 7.05
N THR A 133 18.28 5.42 6.46
CA THR A 133 17.77 5.21 5.09
C THR A 133 18.82 5.60 4.05
N ALA A 134 18.60 5.25 2.79
CA ALA A 134 19.49 5.64 1.69
C ALA A 134 19.68 7.17 1.65
N LEU A 135 20.88 7.63 1.33
CA LEU A 135 21.12 9.04 1.06
C LEU A 135 20.41 9.46 -0.24
N PRO A 136 19.97 10.73 -0.38
CA PRO A 136 19.28 11.18 -1.59
C PRO A 136 19.98 10.82 -2.90
N GLU A 137 21.30 11.00 -2.93
CA GLU A 137 22.17 10.68 -4.07
C GLU A 137 22.26 9.19 -4.39
N GLU A 138 21.97 8.31 -3.43
CA GLU A 138 22.02 6.84 -3.59
C GLU A 138 20.67 6.27 -4.04
N VAL A 139 19.54 6.98 -3.78
CA VAL A 139 18.20 6.43 -3.96
C VAL A 139 17.99 5.88 -5.36
N HIS A 140 18.34 6.64 -6.40
CA HIS A 140 18.08 6.21 -7.77
C HIS A 140 18.82 4.90 -8.09
N ALA A 141 20.11 4.82 -7.77
CA ALA A 141 20.91 3.63 -8.04
C ALA A 141 20.41 2.41 -7.25
N ARG A 142 20.07 2.58 -5.97
CA ARG A 142 19.55 1.51 -5.12
C ARG A 142 18.17 1.02 -5.58
N MET A 143 17.29 1.94 -5.97
CA MET A 143 15.98 1.59 -6.55
C MET A 143 16.12 0.88 -7.89
N THR A 144 17.09 1.29 -8.74
CA THR A 144 17.39 0.57 -10.00
C THR A 144 17.79 -0.87 -9.71
N ALA A 145 18.75 -1.08 -8.80
CA ALA A 145 19.20 -2.43 -8.44
C ALA A 145 18.07 -3.30 -7.87
N LEU A 146 17.22 -2.72 -6.99
CA LEU A 146 16.06 -3.41 -6.44
C LEU A 146 15.05 -3.81 -7.51
N LEU A 147 14.75 -2.90 -8.44
CA LEU A 147 13.79 -3.16 -9.53
C LEU A 147 14.32 -4.18 -10.53
N ASP A 148 15.62 -4.11 -10.89
CA ASP A 148 16.25 -5.05 -11.80
C ASP A 148 16.26 -6.46 -11.20
N GLU A 149 16.63 -6.60 -9.92
CA GLU A 149 16.58 -7.88 -9.21
C GLU A 149 15.15 -8.44 -9.14
N TYR A 150 14.17 -7.60 -8.78
CA TYR A 150 12.79 -8.02 -8.64
C TYR A 150 12.20 -8.44 -9.99
N ASN A 151 12.39 -7.65 -11.04
CA ASN A 151 11.84 -7.91 -12.37
C ASN A 151 12.59 -8.99 -13.15
N ALA A 152 13.73 -9.49 -12.66
CA ALA A 152 14.46 -10.59 -13.28
C ALA A 152 13.69 -11.92 -13.27
N LYS A 153 12.65 -12.04 -12.41
CA LYS A 153 11.75 -13.19 -12.36
C LYS A 153 10.42 -12.81 -13.00
N ASP A 154 9.93 -13.65 -13.88
CA ASP A 154 8.62 -13.46 -14.55
C ASP A 154 7.45 -13.54 -13.54
N GLN A 155 7.59 -14.37 -12.51
CA GLN A 155 6.60 -14.55 -11.45
C GLN A 155 7.27 -14.55 -10.09
N GLN A 156 6.70 -13.80 -9.17
CA GLN A 156 7.14 -13.71 -7.79
C GLN A 156 6.32 -14.62 -6.87
N ASP A 157 6.94 -15.06 -5.79
CA ASP A 157 6.30 -15.70 -4.65
C ASP A 157 6.24 -14.74 -3.45
N LEU A 158 5.67 -15.19 -2.35
CA LEU A 158 5.54 -14.37 -1.15
C LEU A 158 6.89 -14.00 -0.54
N HIS A 159 7.91 -14.86 -0.71
CA HIS A 159 9.27 -14.56 -0.31
C HIS A 159 9.86 -13.39 -1.10
N GLY A 160 9.70 -13.41 -2.42
CA GLY A 160 10.14 -12.31 -3.28
C GLY A 160 9.46 -10.98 -2.94
N LEU A 161 8.15 -11.03 -2.61
CA LEU A 161 7.41 -9.85 -2.16
C LEU A 161 7.93 -9.33 -0.80
N ALA A 162 8.18 -10.22 0.15
CA ALA A 162 8.70 -9.86 1.47
C ALA A 162 10.10 -9.23 1.38
N LYS A 163 10.97 -9.83 0.54
CA LYS A 163 12.31 -9.28 0.29
C LYS A 163 12.24 -7.90 -0.36
N PHE A 164 11.47 -7.77 -1.45
CA PHE A 164 11.29 -6.47 -2.12
C PHE A 164 10.81 -5.39 -1.15
N HIS A 165 9.79 -5.70 -0.35
CA HIS A 165 9.23 -4.75 0.60
C HIS A 165 10.25 -4.32 1.67
N ALA A 166 10.98 -5.27 2.25
CA ALA A 166 11.99 -4.98 3.26
C ALA A 166 13.11 -4.07 2.69
N ASP A 167 13.58 -4.36 1.47
CA ASP A 167 14.63 -3.57 0.81
C ASP A 167 14.11 -2.18 0.39
N TYR A 168 12.86 -2.08 -0.08
CA TYR A 168 12.20 -0.81 -0.39
C TYR A 168 12.10 0.09 0.85
N GLU A 169 11.69 -0.47 2.00
CA GLU A 169 11.59 0.27 3.25
C GLU A 169 12.97 0.71 3.80
N VAL A 170 14.06 -0.04 3.54
CA VAL A 170 15.43 0.40 3.85
C VAL A 170 15.86 1.55 2.95
N ILE A 171 15.56 1.50 1.65
CA ILE A 171 15.88 2.60 0.72
C ILE A 171 15.10 3.85 1.11
N HIS A 172 13.83 3.70 1.42
CA HIS A 172 12.94 4.78 1.82
C HIS A 172 12.98 5.94 0.82
N PRO A 173 12.54 5.70 -0.44
CA PRO A 173 12.92 6.54 -1.58
C PRO A 173 12.30 7.93 -1.58
N PHE A 174 11.19 8.16 -0.88
CA PHE A 174 10.48 9.44 -0.86
C PHE A 174 10.73 10.21 0.44
N GLN A 175 10.39 11.50 0.45
CA GLN A 175 10.54 12.34 1.64
C GLN A 175 9.52 11.95 2.73
N ASP A 176 8.31 11.57 2.34
CA ASP A 176 7.21 11.05 3.17
C ASP A 176 6.37 10.09 2.32
N GLY A 177 5.48 9.28 2.93
CA GLY A 177 4.55 8.40 2.23
C GLY A 177 5.15 7.06 1.73
N ASN A 178 6.34 6.69 2.18
CA ASN A 178 6.99 5.44 1.77
C ASN A 178 6.20 4.21 2.19
N GLY A 179 5.83 4.07 3.46
CA GLY A 179 5.06 2.92 3.94
C GLY A 179 3.74 2.75 3.20
N ARG A 180 2.96 3.84 3.02
CA ARG A 180 1.68 3.80 2.29
C ARG A 180 1.86 3.38 0.83
N THR A 181 2.89 3.89 0.17
CA THR A 181 3.24 3.47 -1.20
C THR A 181 3.74 2.03 -1.22
N GLY A 182 4.56 1.62 -0.26
CA GLY A 182 5.09 0.26 -0.12
C GLY A 182 3.98 -0.79 0.06
N TRP A 183 2.99 -0.53 0.92
CA TRP A 183 1.85 -1.44 1.09
C TRP A 183 0.94 -1.51 -0.14
N LEU A 184 0.75 -0.39 -0.85
CA LEU A 184 0.03 -0.45 -2.12
C LEU A 184 0.78 -1.29 -3.16
N ILE A 185 2.10 -1.15 -3.24
CA ILE A 185 2.94 -1.96 -4.12
C ILE A 185 2.80 -3.45 -3.78
N LEU A 186 2.84 -3.81 -2.48
CA LEU A 186 2.60 -5.20 -2.06
C LEU A 186 1.24 -5.71 -2.51
N PHE A 187 0.18 -4.94 -2.29
CA PHE A 187 -1.17 -5.31 -2.72
C PHE A 187 -1.24 -5.50 -4.24
N LYS A 188 -0.65 -4.58 -4.99
CA LYS A 188 -0.55 -4.63 -6.46
C LYS A 188 0.21 -5.86 -6.93
N GLU A 189 1.37 -6.16 -6.34
CA GLU A 189 2.20 -7.29 -6.75
C GLU A 189 1.57 -8.64 -6.36
N CYS A 190 0.81 -8.70 -5.27
CA CYS A 190 -0.03 -9.87 -4.99
C CYS A 190 -1.03 -10.12 -6.13
N LEU A 191 -1.75 -9.10 -6.59
CA LEU A 191 -2.70 -9.23 -7.70
C LEU A 191 -2.02 -9.67 -9.00
N LYS A 192 -0.86 -9.07 -9.33
CA LYS A 192 -0.11 -9.38 -10.55
C LYS A 192 0.39 -10.83 -10.59
N ASN A 193 0.81 -11.35 -9.45
CA ASN A 193 1.45 -12.67 -9.34
C ASN A 193 0.48 -13.79 -8.92
N ASP A 194 -0.82 -13.55 -8.95
CA ASP A 194 -1.87 -14.49 -8.52
C ASP A 194 -1.70 -14.96 -7.06
N ILE A 195 -1.21 -14.07 -6.21
CA ILE A 195 -1.07 -14.25 -4.76
C ILE A 195 -2.25 -13.54 -4.10
N ALA A 196 -2.88 -14.15 -3.09
CA ALA A 196 -3.93 -13.48 -2.34
C ALA A 196 -3.40 -12.17 -1.74
N PRO A 197 -4.02 -11.00 -2.03
CA PRO A 197 -3.59 -9.76 -1.43
C PRO A 197 -3.92 -9.72 0.07
N PHE A 198 -3.34 -8.75 0.76
CA PHE A 198 -3.58 -8.53 2.18
C PHE A 198 -3.49 -7.06 2.55
N VAL A 199 -4.01 -6.75 3.73
CA VAL A 199 -3.94 -5.43 4.35
C VAL A 199 -3.32 -5.60 5.72
N VAL A 200 -2.27 -4.87 6.03
CA VAL A 200 -1.65 -4.86 7.37
C VAL A 200 -2.58 -4.14 8.33
N ASN A 201 -3.09 -4.86 9.34
CA ASN A 201 -3.95 -4.29 10.36
C ASN A 201 -3.15 -3.37 11.30
N ASP A 202 -3.63 -2.14 11.54
CA ASP A 202 -2.94 -1.16 12.40
C ASP A 202 -2.81 -1.62 13.86
N SER A 203 -3.69 -2.49 14.34
CA SER A 203 -3.58 -3.11 15.67
C SER A 203 -2.36 -4.03 15.80
N ARG A 204 -1.85 -4.55 14.67
CA ARG A 204 -0.67 -5.43 14.59
C ARG A 204 0.62 -4.67 14.17
N LYS A 205 0.58 -3.35 14.21
CA LYS A 205 1.72 -2.48 13.83
C LYS A 205 3.04 -2.89 14.48
N ALA A 206 3.04 -3.17 15.78
CA ALA A 206 4.26 -3.56 16.52
C ALA A 206 4.86 -4.88 16.00
N GLU A 207 4.01 -5.85 15.70
CA GLU A 207 4.40 -7.15 15.17
C GLU A 207 4.97 -7.03 13.74
N TYR A 208 4.32 -6.23 12.91
CA TYR A 208 4.82 -5.90 11.56
C TYR A 208 6.22 -5.28 11.62
N TYR A 209 6.43 -4.24 12.44
CA TYR A 209 7.75 -3.61 12.54
C TYR A 209 8.82 -4.52 13.11
N HIS A 210 8.46 -5.41 14.04
CA HIS A 210 9.40 -6.43 14.54
C HIS A 210 9.83 -7.38 13.42
N ALA A 211 8.88 -7.89 12.62
CA ALA A 211 9.15 -8.78 11.50
C ALA A 211 9.97 -8.08 10.41
N LEU A 212 9.62 -6.83 10.07
CA LEU A 212 10.33 -6.01 9.10
C LEU A 212 11.78 -5.75 9.55
N ASN A 213 11.99 -5.34 10.79
CA ASN A 213 13.33 -5.12 11.34
C ASN A 213 14.19 -6.40 11.29
N THR A 214 13.61 -7.56 11.59
CA THR A 214 14.31 -8.84 11.49
C THR A 214 14.74 -9.12 10.04
N ALA A 215 13.84 -8.92 9.08
CA ALA A 215 14.15 -9.07 7.67
C ALA A 215 15.29 -8.13 7.22
N GLN A 216 15.24 -6.87 7.63
CA GLN A 216 16.22 -5.85 7.25
C GLN A 216 17.60 -6.05 7.88
N THR A 217 17.66 -6.48 9.16
CA THR A 217 18.92 -6.57 9.90
C THR A 217 19.59 -7.94 9.81
N LYS A 218 18.80 -9.02 9.66
CA LYS A 218 19.29 -10.40 9.64
C LYS A 218 19.16 -11.07 8.29
N GLN A 219 18.49 -10.42 7.33
CA GLN A 219 18.10 -11.01 6.04
C GLN A 219 17.28 -12.32 6.21
N ASP A 220 16.54 -12.41 7.32
CA ASP A 220 15.60 -13.50 7.62
C ASP A 220 14.17 -13.01 7.42
N TYR A 221 13.59 -13.41 6.30
CA TYR A 221 12.25 -12.99 5.88
C TYR A 221 11.14 -13.88 6.45
N SER A 222 11.47 -14.94 7.15
CA SER A 222 10.51 -15.97 7.63
C SER A 222 9.39 -15.39 8.51
N LEU A 223 9.73 -14.47 9.41
CA LEU A 223 8.74 -13.79 10.25
C LEU A 223 7.81 -12.89 9.44
N LEU A 224 8.36 -12.15 8.47
CA LEU A 224 7.59 -11.25 7.62
C LEU A 224 6.65 -12.03 6.69
N GLU A 225 7.12 -13.14 6.11
CA GLU A 225 6.30 -14.03 5.31
C GLU A 225 5.15 -14.66 6.12
N ARG A 226 5.44 -15.12 7.35
CA ARG A 226 4.41 -15.64 8.24
C ARG A 226 3.36 -14.58 8.54
N PHE A 227 3.79 -13.38 8.89
CA PHE A 227 2.91 -12.25 9.13
C PHE A 227 2.03 -11.95 7.90
N PHE A 228 2.60 -11.91 6.71
CA PHE A 228 1.83 -11.71 5.48
C PHE A 228 0.81 -12.82 5.23
N ARG A 229 1.12 -14.09 5.49
CA ARG A 229 0.17 -15.21 5.36
C ARG A 229 -1.02 -15.09 6.32
N GLU A 230 -0.76 -14.63 7.54
CA GLU A 230 -1.81 -14.38 8.52
C GLU A 230 -2.74 -13.25 8.05
N GLU A 231 -2.18 -12.13 7.58
CA GLU A 231 -2.95 -11.02 7.02
C GLU A 231 -3.70 -11.42 5.73
N GLN A 232 -3.14 -12.29 4.89
CA GLN A 232 -3.84 -12.87 3.73
C GLN A 232 -5.09 -13.67 4.15
N THR A 233 -4.97 -14.43 5.21
CA THR A 233 -6.09 -15.22 5.75
C THR A 233 -7.20 -14.31 6.25
N GLU A 234 -6.84 -13.28 7.00
CA GLU A 234 -7.78 -12.29 7.52
C GLU A 234 -8.46 -11.52 6.38
N TYR A 235 -7.70 -11.00 5.43
CA TYR A 235 -8.27 -10.28 4.29
C TYR A 235 -9.20 -11.17 3.45
N ARG A 236 -8.81 -12.41 3.19
CA ARG A 236 -9.65 -13.38 2.47
C ARG A 236 -10.98 -13.58 3.18
N HIS A 237 -10.96 -13.76 4.50
CA HIS A 237 -12.17 -13.93 5.31
C HIS A 237 -13.10 -12.70 5.22
N GLN A 238 -12.53 -11.49 5.23
CA GLN A 238 -13.30 -10.24 5.12
C GLN A 238 -13.98 -10.08 3.76
N VAL A 239 -13.38 -10.59 2.68
CA VAL A 239 -13.87 -10.35 1.30
C VAL A 239 -14.62 -11.54 0.70
N GLU A 240 -14.53 -12.74 1.28
CA GLU A 240 -15.14 -13.96 0.70
C GLU A 240 -16.64 -13.85 0.48
N GLY A 241 -17.35 -13.13 1.35
CA GLY A 241 -18.80 -12.91 1.23
C GLY A 241 -19.21 -12.08 0.00
N PHE A 242 -18.27 -11.40 -0.65
CA PHE A 242 -18.49 -10.60 -1.87
C PHE A 242 -18.17 -11.37 -3.15
N LEU A 243 -17.54 -12.52 -3.03
CA LEU A 243 -17.11 -13.34 -4.17
C LEU A 243 -18.07 -14.53 -4.34
N PRO A 244 -18.30 -14.99 -5.57
CA PRO A 244 -19.06 -16.21 -5.78
C PRO A 244 -18.34 -17.38 -5.11
N PRO A 245 -19.09 -18.35 -4.53
CA PRO A 245 -18.47 -19.51 -3.93
C PRO A 245 -17.61 -20.24 -4.97
N VAL A 246 -16.40 -20.65 -4.56
CA VAL A 246 -15.54 -21.49 -5.38
C VAL A 246 -16.29 -22.81 -5.60
N LYS A 247 -16.70 -23.10 -6.83
CA LYS A 247 -17.26 -24.41 -7.16
C LYS A 247 -16.09 -25.40 -7.12
N GLU A 248 -16.13 -26.32 -6.14
CA GLU A 248 -15.24 -27.48 -6.06
C GLU A 248 -15.30 -28.32 -7.33
#